data_7762527f12f8610fcc5ee717770faa72
#
_entry.id   7762527f12f8610fcc5ee717770faa72
#
_cell.length_a   1.000
_cell.length_b   1.000
_cell.length_c   1.000
_cell.angle_alpha   90.00
_cell.angle_beta   90.00
_cell.angle_gamma   90.00
#
_symmetry.space_group_name_H-M   'P 1'
#
loop_
_entity.id
_entity.type
_entity.pdbx_description
1 polymer ?
#
loop_
_entity_poly.entity_id
_entity_poly.type
_entity_poly.pdbx_seq_one_letter_code
_entity_poly.pdbx_strand_id
1 'polypeptide(L)'
;MEGVKLTGALSAAEAASVFPPSERAERGPVAVIECVQQIPCNPCEKACPFGAIEVGPDITNLPRLDLDKCRGCGICLSKCPGLAIFLVDASKSATEAMVMFPYEYLPLPQLDEVVDGVDRTGRFVTKARVVKVDTGAQREGTAIVTLAVPKQYMHDVRSMRLVALGEVFLCRCCEVSETEVRQAVREGAKTVAAVKMRTRAGMG
;
A
#
# COMPACT_ATOMS: atom_id res chain seq x y z
N MET A 1 -13.81 15.31 4.69
CA MET A 1 -12.39 14.95 4.50
C MET A 1 -11.47 15.60 5.54
N GLU A 2 -11.90 15.59 6.79
CA GLU A 2 -11.08 16.14 7.90
C GLU A 2 -10.03 15.11 8.38
N GLY A 3 -10.35 13.80 8.31
CA GLY A 3 -9.44 12.75 8.77
C GLY A 3 -8.10 12.75 8.06
N VAL A 4 -8.08 12.72 6.72
CA VAL A 4 -6.83 12.69 5.93
C VAL A 4 -5.95 13.92 6.16
N LYS A 5 -6.56 15.11 6.29
CA LYS A 5 -5.80 16.36 6.51
C LYS A 5 -5.13 16.41 7.88
N LEU A 6 -5.70 15.76 8.89
CA LEU A 6 -5.20 15.78 10.25
C LEU A 6 -4.30 14.61 10.58
N THR A 7 -4.62 13.42 10.08
CA THR A 7 -3.99 12.15 10.47
C THR A 7 -3.18 11.49 9.36
N GLY A 8 -3.35 11.94 8.10
CA GLY A 8 -2.79 11.28 6.93
C GLY A 8 -3.52 9.98 6.53
N ALA A 9 -4.55 9.58 7.27
CA ALA A 9 -5.32 8.37 7.03
C ALA A 9 -6.80 8.70 6.85
N LEU A 10 -7.47 7.95 5.96
CA LEU A 10 -8.92 8.01 5.80
C LEU A 10 -9.63 7.60 7.10
N SER A 11 -10.62 8.37 7.51
CA SER A 11 -11.58 7.93 8.51
C SER A 11 -12.42 6.74 8.00
N ALA A 12 -13.06 6.00 8.89
CA ALA A 12 -13.92 4.88 8.52
C ALA A 12 -15.05 5.30 7.55
N ALA A 13 -15.63 6.49 7.74
CA ALA A 13 -16.68 7.02 6.87
C ALA A 13 -16.14 7.39 5.47
N GLU A 14 -14.96 8.01 5.40
CA GLU A 14 -14.30 8.32 4.13
C GLU A 14 -13.90 7.04 3.38
N ALA A 15 -13.38 6.03 4.07
CA ALA A 15 -13.04 4.74 3.50
C ALA A 15 -14.28 4.01 2.96
N ALA A 16 -15.39 4.02 3.70
CA ALA A 16 -16.65 3.41 3.28
C ALA A 16 -17.21 4.03 1.99
N SER A 17 -16.99 5.32 1.77
CA SER A 17 -17.51 6.03 0.57
C SER A 17 -16.78 5.65 -0.73
N VAL A 18 -15.56 5.11 -0.64
CA VAL A 18 -14.75 4.71 -1.80
C VAL A 18 -14.64 3.20 -1.99
N PHE A 19 -15.16 2.44 -1.04
CA PHE A 19 -15.14 0.99 -1.11
C PHE A 19 -16.24 0.46 -2.05
N PRO A 20 -15.94 -0.49 -2.96
CA PRO A 20 -16.96 -1.07 -3.82
C PRO A 20 -17.98 -1.88 -2.99
N PRO A 21 -19.24 -2.01 -3.46
CA PRO A 21 -20.21 -2.89 -2.83
C PRO A 21 -19.69 -4.32 -2.67
N SER A 22 -20.06 -5.00 -1.58
CA SER A 22 -19.58 -6.36 -1.28
C SER A 22 -19.87 -7.33 -2.40
N GLU A 23 -21.04 -7.23 -3.02
CA GLU A 23 -21.46 -8.05 -4.16
C GLU A 23 -20.53 -7.89 -5.37
N ARG A 24 -19.89 -6.72 -5.53
CA ARG A 24 -18.88 -6.53 -6.59
C ARG A 24 -17.59 -7.27 -6.28
N ALA A 25 -17.14 -7.25 -5.03
CA ALA A 25 -15.94 -7.98 -4.60
C ALA A 25 -16.15 -9.51 -4.64
N GLU A 26 -17.39 -9.98 -4.46
CA GLU A 26 -17.76 -11.38 -4.57
C GLU A 26 -17.79 -11.91 -6.02
N ARG A 27 -17.88 -11.03 -7.01
CA ARG A 27 -17.80 -11.39 -8.44
C ARG A 27 -16.36 -11.53 -8.96
N GLY A 28 -15.37 -11.17 -8.16
CA GLY A 28 -13.96 -11.20 -8.50
C GLY A 28 -13.22 -9.95 -8.10
N PRO A 29 -11.90 -9.87 -8.37
CA PRO A 29 -11.07 -8.77 -7.92
C PRO A 29 -11.56 -7.43 -8.48
N VAL A 30 -11.52 -6.40 -7.64
CA VAL A 30 -11.94 -5.04 -7.97
C VAL A 30 -11.04 -4.02 -7.27
N ALA A 31 -10.75 -2.91 -7.95
CA ALA A 31 -9.94 -1.84 -7.37
C ALA A 31 -10.73 -1.06 -6.30
N VAL A 32 -10.00 -0.62 -5.29
CA VAL A 32 -10.42 0.35 -4.27
C VAL A 32 -9.50 1.54 -4.42
N ILE A 33 -10.04 2.72 -4.69
CA ILE A 33 -9.26 3.93 -4.92
C ILE A 33 -9.43 4.85 -3.72
N GLU A 34 -8.43 4.89 -2.85
CA GLU A 34 -8.42 5.74 -1.64
C GLU A 34 -7.74 7.10 -1.90
N CYS A 35 -7.71 7.53 -3.14
CA CYS A 35 -7.25 8.85 -3.56
C CYS A 35 -8.36 9.88 -3.33
N VAL A 36 -8.22 10.68 -2.27
CA VAL A 36 -9.24 11.65 -1.84
C VAL A 36 -8.73 13.09 -1.83
N GLN A 37 -7.53 13.32 -2.30
CA GLN A 37 -6.93 14.65 -2.41
C GLN A 37 -6.92 15.11 -3.87
N GLN A 38 -7.38 16.34 -4.10
CA GLN A 38 -7.33 16.97 -5.42
C GLN A 38 -5.91 17.44 -5.70
N ILE A 39 -5.14 16.61 -6.40
CA ILE A 39 -3.77 16.89 -6.83
C ILE A 39 -3.63 16.66 -8.34
N PRO A 40 -2.76 17.37 -9.05
CA PRO A 40 -2.55 17.16 -10.49
C PRO A 40 -1.87 15.82 -10.75
N CYS A 41 -2.69 14.76 -10.93
CA CYS A 41 -2.19 13.38 -11.05
C CYS A 41 -3.19 12.49 -11.79
N ASN A 42 -2.76 11.74 -12.84
CA ASN A 42 -3.62 10.80 -13.57
C ASN A 42 -2.95 9.51 -14.08
N PRO A 43 -1.81 9.02 -13.55
CA PRO A 43 -1.21 7.78 -14.06
C PRO A 43 -2.14 6.57 -14.00
N CYS A 44 -3.02 6.48 -13.01
CA CYS A 44 -3.98 5.39 -12.87
C CYS A 44 -5.00 5.31 -14.02
N GLU A 45 -5.47 6.47 -14.53
CA GLU A 45 -6.33 6.55 -15.71
C GLU A 45 -5.57 6.09 -16.96
N LYS A 46 -4.38 6.64 -17.18
CA LYS A 46 -3.54 6.33 -18.36
C LYS A 46 -3.11 4.87 -18.41
N ALA A 47 -2.90 4.26 -17.25
CA ALA A 47 -2.45 2.88 -17.13
C ALA A 47 -3.60 1.84 -17.23
N CYS A 48 -4.86 2.27 -17.12
CA CYS A 48 -5.98 1.33 -17.15
C CYS A 48 -6.33 0.87 -18.56
N PRO A 49 -6.01 -0.40 -18.95
CA PRO A 49 -6.24 -0.86 -20.33
C PRO A 49 -7.74 -1.06 -20.64
N PHE A 50 -8.59 -1.04 -19.62
CA PHE A 50 -10.04 -1.23 -19.76
C PHE A 50 -10.83 0.09 -19.68
N GLY A 51 -10.15 1.23 -19.50
CA GLY A 51 -10.82 2.51 -19.33
C GLY A 51 -11.76 2.54 -18.11
N ALA A 52 -11.41 1.76 -17.07
CA ALA A 52 -12.23 1.66 -15.87
C ALA A 52 -11.96 2.79 -14.87
N ILE A 53 -10.88 3.55 -15.03
CA ILE A 53 -10.54 4.68 -14.16
C ILE A 53 -10.57 5.95 -15.00
N GLU A 54 -11.29 6.96 -14.53
CA GLU A 54 -11.44 8.26 -15.17
C GLU A 54 -11.13 9.38 -14.18
N VAL A 55 -10.19 10.25 -14.54
CA VAL A 55 -9.92 11.52 -13.86
C VAL A 55 -10.63 12.67 -14.61
N GLY A 56 -10.74 12.53 -15.93
CA GLY A 56 -11.44 13.48 -16.79
C GLY A 56 -10.56 14.67 -17.22
N PRO A 57 -11.19 15.77 -17.70
CA PRO A 57 -10.47 16.86 -18.37
C PRO A 57 -9.59 17.68 -17.43
N ASP A 58 -9.97 17.79 -16.17
CA ASP A 58 -9.15 18.46 -15.15
C ASP A 58 -8.33 17.43 -14.39
N ILE A 59 -7.02 17.49 -14.55
CA ILE A 59 -6.05 16.56 -13.94
C ILE A 59 -6.09 16.58 -12.40
N THR A 60 -6.71 17.57 -11.78
CA THR A 60 -6.90 17.66 -10.31
C THR A 60 -8.16 16.99 -9.81
N ASN A 61 -9.01 16.47 -10.71
CA ASN A 61 -10.19 15.73 -10.30
C ASN A 61 -9.82 14.41 -9.58
N LEU A 62 -10.69 14.01 -8.67
CA LEU A 62 -10.58 12.70 -8.03
C LEU A 62 -10.87 11.59 -9.06
N PRO A 63 -10.10 10.49 -9.07
CA PRO A 63 -10.33 9.38 -9.95
C PRO A 63 -11.66 8.69 -9.61
N ARG A 64 -12.45 8.41 -10.63
CA ARG A 64 -13.68 7.64 -10.55
C ARG A 64 -13.45 6.23 -11.10
N LEU A 65 -13.99 5.23 -10.44
CA LEU A 65 -13.90 3.84 -10.86
C LEU A 65 -15.24 3.37 -11.44
N ASP A 66 -15.21 2.91 -12.68
CA ASP A 66 -16.30 2.14 -13.29
C ASP A 66 -16.16 0.67 -12.86
N LEU A 67 -17.04 0.24 -11.97
CA LEU A 67 -17.01 -1.10 -11.38
C LEU A 67 -17.27 -2.22 -12.38
N ASP A 68 -18.01 -1.94 -13.44
CA ASP A 68 -18.35 -2.94 -14.47
C ASP A 68 -17.23 -3.14 -15.49
N LYS A 69 -16.46 -2.07 -15.77
CA LYS A 69 -15.27 -2.15 -16.61
C LYS A 69 -14.05 -2.69 -15.85
N CYS A 70 -13.99 -2.55 -14.53
CA CYS A 70 -12.84 -2.99 -13.75
C CYS A 70 -12.68 -4.51 -13.81
N ARG A 71 -11.53 -4.98 -14.30
CA ARG A 71 -11.19 -6.42 -14.38
C ARG A 71 -10.27 -6.89 -13.25
N GLY A 72 -9.94 -6.03 -12.31
CA GLY A 72 -9.08 -6.39 -11.18
C GLY A 72 -7.65 -6.83 -11.57
N CYS A 73 -7.12 -6.34 -12.69
CA CYS A 73 -5.80 -6.74 -13.20
C CYS A 73 -4.63 -6.20 -12.37
N GLY A 74 -4.86 -5.19 -11.54
CA GLY A 74 -3.88 -4.63 -10.61
C GLY A 74 -2.78 -3.76 -11.24
N ILE A 75 -2.88 -3.38 -12.53
CA ILE A 75 -1.89 -2.50 -13.17
C ILE A 75 -1.87 -1.13 -12.48
N CYS A 76 -3.04 -0.60 -12.13
CA CYS A 76 -3.16 0.70 -11.47
C CYS A 76 -2.48 0.78 -10.10
N LEU A 77 -2.26 -0.35 -9.40
CA LEU A 77 -1.61 -0.37 -8.09
C LEU A 77 -0.17 0.13 -8.18
N SER A 78 0.61 -0.44 -9.11
CA SER A 78 2.03 -0.09 -9.28
C SER A 78 2.24 1.25 -10.00
N LYS A 79 1.18 1.78 -10.63
CA LYS A 79 1.25 3.07 -11.35
C LYS A 79 0.80 4.26 -10.50
N CYS A 80 0.25 4.02 -9.32
CA CYS A 80 -0.16 5.09 -8.41
C CYS A 80 1.03 5.59 -7.59
N PRO A 81 1.55 6.80 -7.81
CA PRO A 81 2.70 7.31 -7.07
C PRO A 81 2.38 7.56 -5.59
N GLY A 82 1.10 7.71 -5.25
CA GLY A 82 0.63 7.87 -3.87
C GLY A 82 0.30 6.55 -3.16
N LEU A 83 0.49 5.38 -3.83
CA LEU A 83 0.16 4.05 -3.31
C LEU A 83 -1.28 3.95 -2.76
N ALA A 84 -2.20 4.73 -3.34
CA ALA A 84 -3.57 4.89 -2.84
C ALA A 84 -4.58 3.94 -3.51
N ILE A 85 -4.11 2.94 -4.27
CA ILE A 85 -4.98 1.98 -4.96
C ILE A 85 -4.67 0.58 -4.45
N PHE A 86 -5.73 -0.13 -4.10
CA PHE A 86 -5.73 -1.51 -3.61
C PHE A 86 -6.66 -2.36 -4.48
N LEU A 87 -6.58 -3.68 -4.38
CA LEU A 87 -7.63 -4.57 -4.87
C LEU A 87 -8.15 -5.42 -3.72
N VAL A 88 -9.43 -5.76 -3.83
CA VAL A 88 -10.08 -6.75 -2.98
C VAL A 88 -10.76 -7.80 -3.84
N ASP A 89 -10.74 -9.06 -3.39
CA ASP A 89 -11.40 -10.19 -4.05
C ASP A 89 -11.99 -11.11 -2.98
N ALA A 90 -13.31 -11.18 -2.89
CA ALA A 90 -14.04 -12.02 -1.97
C ALA A 90 -14.66 -13.25 -2.65
N SER A 91 -14.31 -13.51 -3.92
CA SER A 91 -14.91 -14.57 -4.76
C SER A 91 -14.31 -15.96 -4.51
N LYS A 92 -13.10 -16.04 -3.93
CA LYS A 92 -12.31 -17.28 -3.91
C LYS A 92 -12.62 -18.21 -2.73
N SER A 93 -13.17 -17.67 -1.65
CA SER A 93 -13.43 -18.44 -0.41
C SER A 93 -14.71 -17.95 0.26
N ALA A 94 -15.36 -18.81 1.02
CA ALA A 94 -16.52 -18.44 1.83
C ALA A 94 -16.12 -17.58 3.04
N THR A 95 -14.92 -17.78 3.59
CA THR A 95 -14.46 -17.18 4.85
C THR A 95 -13.35 -16.16 4.69
N GLU A 96 -12.58 -16.23 3.59
CA GLU A 96 -11.44 -15.36 3.34
C GLU A 96 -11.68 -14.45 2.13
N ALA A 97 -11.07 -13.28 2.17
CA ALA A 97 -10.92 -12.38 1.04
C ALA A 97 -9.42 -12.13 0.77
N MET A 98 -9.10 -11.82 -0.49
CA MET A 98 -7.77 -11.39 -0.89
C MET A 98 -7.71 -9.88 -0.87
N VAL A 99 -6.70 -9.34 -0.19
CA VAL A 99 -6.36 -7.91 -0.23
C VAL A 99 -5.00 -7.77 -0.91
N MET A 100 -4.94 -6.99 -1.99
CA MET A 100 -3.73 -6.75 -2.77
C MET A 100 -3.35 -5.29 -2.65
N PHE A 101 -2.08 -5.03 -2.33
CA PHE A 101 -1.59 -3.67 -2.13
C PHE A 101 -0.16 -3.50 -2.66
N PRO A 102 0.23 -2.28 -3.07
CA PRO A 102 1.59 -1.97 -3.43
C PRO A 102 2.49 -2.00 -2.19
N TYR A 103 3.68 -2.59 -2.32
CA TYR A 103 4.62 -2.77 -1.22
C TYR A 103 6.03 -2.43 -1.68
N GLU A 104 6.60 -1.38 -1.09
CA GLU A 104 7.91 -0.82 -1.48
C GLU A 104 8.96 -0.97 -0.37
N TYR A 105 8.75 -1.92 0.52
CA TYR A 105 9.68 -2.18 1.61
C TYR A 105 10.45 -3.48 1.40
N LEU A 106 11.65 -3.53 1.97
CA LEU A 106 12.48 -4.73 2.02
C LEU A 106 12.67 -5.19 3.48
N PRO A 107 12.80 -6.50 3.70
CA PRO A 107 12.68 -7.58 2.71
C PRO A 107 11.23 -7.78 2.25
N LEU A 108 11.05 -8.35 1.07
CA LEU A 108 9.73 -8.81 0.63
C LEU A 108 9.30 -10.01 1.47
N PRO A 109 7.99 -10.15 1.78
CA PRO A 109 7.49 -11.32 2.51
C PRO A 109 7.59 -12.58 1.65
N GLN A 110 7.67 -13.73 2.31
CA GLN A 110 7.69 -15.02 1.64
C GLN A 110 6.27 -15.54 1.38
N LEU A 111 6.13 -16.40 0.37
CA LEU A 111 4.88 -17.11 0.13
C LEU A 111 4.53 -17.96 1.35
N ASP A 112 3.24 -18.01 1.70
CA ASP A 112 2.68 -18.70 2.86
C ASP A 112 3.13 -18.17 4.24
N GLU A 113 3.93 -17.11 4.28
CA GLU A 113 4.26 -16.42 5.53
C GLU A 113 3.01 -15.88 6.21
N VAL A 114 2.93 -16.05 7.54
CA VAL A 114 1.86 -15.45 8.36
C VAL A 114 2.35 -14.13 8.93
N VAL A 115 1.71 -13.07 8.51
CA VAL A 115 2.08 -11.69 8.86
C VAL A 115 0.99 -10.99 9.67
N ASP A 116 1.33 -9.89 10.31
CA ASP A 116 0.36 -8.99 10.92
C ASP A 116 -0.23 -8.06 9.85
N GLY A 117 -1.48 -8.31 9.45
CA GLY A 117 -2.23 -7.35 8.64
C GLY A 117 -2.53 -6.08 9.44
N VAL A 118 -2.28 -4.92 8.84
CA VAL A 118 -2.45 -3.61 9.48
C VAL A 118 -3.43 -2.73 8.69
N ASP A 119 -4.05 -1.79 9.42
CA ASP A 119 -4.94 -0.78 8.85
C ASP A 119 -4.16 0.40 8.21
N ARG A 120 -4.89 1.42 7.77
CA ARG A 120 -4.37 2.66 7.18
C ARG A 120 -3.48 3.46 8.13
N THR A 121 -3.55 3.19 9.43
CA THR A 121 -2.74 3.86 10.46
C THR A 121 -1.55 3.01 10.94
N GLY A 122 -1.39 1.81 10.38
CA GLY A 122 -0.37 0.85 10.78
C GLY A 122 -0.72 0.03 12.03
N ARG A 123 -1.97 0.11 12.52
CA ARG A 123 -2.42 -0.68 13.66
C ARG A 123 -2.77 -2.10 13.23
N PHE A 124 -2.46 -3.04 14.10
CA PHE A 124 -2.81 -4.45 13.90
C PHE A 124 -4.32 -4.63 13.75
N VAL A 125 -4.72 -5.39 12.73
CA VAL A 125 -6.10 -5.79 12.47
C VAL A 125 -6.29 -7.29 12.67
N THR A 126 -5.50 -8.10 11.97
CA THR A 126 -5.62 -9.56 12.00
C THR A 126 -4.32 -10.24 11.55
N LYS A 127 -4.16 -11.50 11.88
CA LYS A 127 -3.17 -12.35 11.20
C LYS A 127 -3.63 -12.61 9.77
N ALA A 128 -2.71 -12.54 8.84
CA ALA A 128 -2.96 -12.74 7.42
C ALA A 128 -1.87 -13.61 6.81
N ARG A 129 -2.21 -14.38 5.79
CA ARG A 129 -1.27 -15.24 5.07
C ARG A 129 -0.91 -14.62 3.73
N VAL A 130 0.37 -14.57 3.42
CA VAL A 130 0.87 -14.12 2.12
C VAL A 130 0.57 -15.18 1.07
N VAL A 131 -0.24 -14.85 0.06
CA VAL A 131 -0.64 -15.79 -0.99
C VAL A 131 0.02 -15.49 -2.34
N LYS A 132 0.54 -14.29 -2.51
CA LYS A 132 1.30 -13.90 -3.71
C LYS A 132 2.18 -12.70 -3.44
N VAL A 133 3.37 -12.71 -4.03
CA VAL A 133 4.26 -11.53 -4.16
C VAL A 133 4.60 -11.39 -5.64
N ASP A 134 4.13 -10.32 -6.27
CA ASP A 134 4.29 -10.07 -7.69
C ASP A 134 5.30 -8.93 -7.92
N THR A 135 6.47 -9.30 -8.42
CA THR A 135 7.59 -8.39 -8.74
C THR A 135 7.87 -8.36 -10.25
N GLY A 136 6.89 -8.76 -11.07
CA GLY A 136 7.06 -8.82 -12.53
C GLY A 136 7.48 -7.49 -13.16
N ALA A 137 8.08 -7.54 -14.34
CA ALA A 137 8.61 -6.36 -15.03
C ALA A 137 7.56 -5.25 -15.24
N GLN A 138 6.28 -5.62 -15.42
CA GLN A 138 5.17 -4.65 -15.55
C GLN A 138 4.90 -3.85 -14.27
N ARG A 139 5.48 -4.22 -13.12
CA ARG A 139 5.33 -3.54 -11.83
C ARG A 139 6.31 -2.38 -11.64
N GLU A 140 7.33 -2.27 -12.51
CA GLU A 140 8.29 -1.15 -12.52
C GLU A 140 8.95 -0.89 -11.14
N GLY A 141 9.28 -1.97 -10.43
CA GLY A 141 9.95 -1.91 -9.14
C GLY A 141 9.02 -1.91 -7.91
N THR A 142 7.73 -1.62 -8.08
CA THR A 142 6.75 -1.72 -7.00
C THR A 142 6.21 -3.14 -6.88
N ALA A 143 6.57 -3.87 -5.84
CA ALA A 143 5.99 -5.19 -5.58
C ALA A 143 4.49 -5.09 -5.23
N ILE A 144 3.69 -6.05 -5.67
CA ILE A 144 2.30 -6.19 -5.24
C ILE A 144 2.19 -7.41 -4.34
N VAL A 145 1.86 -7.19 -3.09
CA VAL A 145 1.63 -8.26 -2.10
C VAL A 145 0.13 -8.56 -2.04
N THR A 146 -0.20 -9.84 -1.98
CA THR A 146 -1.57 -10.33 -1.78
C THR A 146 -1.65 -11.07 -0.47
N LEU A 147 -2.54 -10.64 0.41
CA LEU A 147 -2.85 -11.31 1.67
C LEU A 147 -4.21 -11.99 1.62
N ALA A 148 -4.29 -13.21 2.15
CA ALA A 148 -5.56 -13.82 2.54
C ALA A 148 -5.91 -13.34 3.95
N VAL A 149 -7.09 -12.74 4.10
CA VAL A 149 -7.61 -12.21 5.37
C VAL A 149 -9.03 -12.71 5.60
N PRO A 150 -9.50 -12.87 6.84
CA PRO A 150 -10.92 -13.13 7.09
C PRO A 150 -11.79 -12.05 6.42
N LYS A 151 -12.89 -12.43 5.75
CA LYS A 151 -13.72 -11.52 4.94
C LYS A 151 -14.14 -10.26 5.69
N GLN A 152 -14.43 -10.37 6.98
CA GLN A 152 -14.84 -9.24 7.83
C GLN A 152 -13.79 -8.13 7.93
N TYR A 153 -12.51 -8.41 7.65
CA TYR A 153 -11.41 -7.45 7.72
C TYR A 153 -10.93 -6.93 6.37
N MET A 154 -11.58 -7.32 5.25
CA MET A 154 -11.15 -6.86 3.92
C MET A 154 -11.24 -5.35 3.72
N HIS A 155 -12.11 -4.69 4.49
CA HIS A 155 -12.28 -3.24 4.48
C HIS A 155 -11.22 -2.49 5.31
N ASP A 156 -10.55 -3.19 6.22
CA ASP A 156 -9.64 -2.60 7.20
C ASP A 156 -8.18 -2.81 6.84
N VAL A 157 -7.80 -4.04 6.43
CA VAL A 157 -6.42 -4.37 6.08
C VAL A 157 -5.99 -3.62 4.83
N ARG A 158 -4.87 -2.89 4.93
CA ARG A 158 -4.28 -2.10 3.82
C ARG A 158 -2.81 -2.35 3.59
N SER A 159 -2.15 -2.99 4.54
CA SER A 159 -0.75 -3.38 4.44
C SER A 159 -0.45 -4.50 5.43
N MET A 160 0.80 -4.85 5.53
CA MET A 160 1.29 -5.73 6.59
C MET A 160 2.32 -4.99 7.43
N ARG A 161 2.45 -5.41 8.69
CA ARG A 161 3.51 -4.90 9.55
C ARG A 161 4.85 -5.30 8.97
N LEU A 162 5.76 -4.34 8.91
CA LEU A 162 7.14 -4.63 8.57
C LEU A 162 7.68 -5.61 9.61
N VAL A 163 8.08 -6.80 9.17
CA VAL A 163 8.83 -7.71 10.01
C VAL A 163 10.19 -7.04 10.20
N ALA A 164 10.46 -6.59 11.41
CA ALA A 164 11.81 -6.24 11.77
C ALA A 164 12.61 -7.54 11.79
N LEU A 165 13.37 -7.80 10.74
CA LEU A 165 14.41 -8.83 10.77
C LEU A 165 15.51 -8.36 11.74
N GLY A 166 15.21 -8.31 13.03
CA GLY A 166 16.15 -7.96 14.08
C GLY A 166 16.79 -6.56 13.97
N GLU A 167 16.72 -5.91 12.84
CA GLU A 167 17.35 -4.61 12.58
C GLU A 167 16.37 -3.64 11.91
N VAL A 168 16.14 -2.50 12.56
CA VAL A 168 15.28 -1.43 12.04
C VAL A 168 16.09 -0.54 11.10
N PHE A 169 15.74 -0.50 9.82
CA PHE A 169 16.36 0.43 8.88
C PHE A 169 15.70 1.82 8.99
N LEU A 170 16.50 2.81 9.37
CA LEU A 170 16.09 4.22 9.46
C LEU A 170 16.23 4.95 8.12
N CYS A 171 17.15 4.51 7.27
CA CYS A 171 17.31 4.99 5.90
C CYS A 171 17.31 3.80 4.94
N ARG A 172 16.26 3.66 4.14
CA ARG A 172 16.08 2.52 3.24
C ARG A 172 16.87 2.65 1.93
N CYS A 173 17.03 3.87 1.41
CA CYS A 173 17.80 4.11 0.19
C CYS A 173 19.31 3.87 0.36
N CYS A 174 19.82 3.99 1.59
CA CYS A 174 21.23 3.69 1.92
C CYS A 174 21.38 2.49 2.85
N GLU A 175 20.27 1.75 3.14
CA GLU A 175 20.21 0.57 4.01
C GLU A 175 20.81 0.81 5.40
N VAL A 176 20.65 2.03 5.94
CA VAL A 176 21.20 2.40 7.24
C VAL A 176 20.25 2.02 8.36
N SER A 177 20.70 1.14 9.23
CA SER A 177 19.94 0.62 10.34
C SER A 177 19.92 1.57 11.56
N GLU A 178 18.97 1.32 12.47
CA GLU A 178 18.94 1.99 13.78
C GLU A 178 20.22 1.73 14.58
N THR A 179 20.76 0.51 14.50
CA THR A 179 21.99 0.10 15.16
C THR A 179 23.17 0.93 14.69
N GLU A 180 23.32 1.15 13.39
CA GLU A 180 24.40 1.97 12.82
C GLU A 180 24.26 3.44 13.22
N VAL A 181 23.04 3.99 13.22
CA VAL A 181 22.80 5.37 13.70
C VAL A 181 23.12 5.50 15.19
N ARG A 182 22.68 4.55 16.02
CA ARG A 182 22.99 4.52 17.45
C ARG A 182 24.50 4.39 17.69
N GLN A 183 25.19 3.60 16.88
CA GLN A 183 26.65 3.46 16.95
C GLN A 183 27.34 4.78 16.61
N ALA A 184 26.96 5.44 15.51
CA ALA A 184 27.50 6.75 15.14
C ALA A 184 27.32 7.80 16.24
N VAL A 185 26.16 7.79 16.94
CA VAL A 185 25.90 8.67 18.08
C VAL A 185 26.82 8.34 19.26
N ARG A 186 27.00 7.06 19.61
CA ARG A 186 27.94 6.64 20.67
C ARG A 186 29.37 7.04 20.36
N GLU A 187 29.78 7.00 19.10
CA GLU A 187 31.08 7.43 18.62
C GLU A 187 31.25 8.96 18.49
N GLY A 188 30.25 9.71 18.96
CA GLY A 188 30.31 11.15 19.10
C GLY A 188 29.68 11.98 18.00
N ALA A 189 28.81 11.40 17.17
CA ALA A 189 27.98 12.18 16.25
C ALA A 189 26.85 12.87 17.03
N LYS A 190 27.02 14.15 17.36
CA LYS A 190 26.07 14.93 18.17
C LYS A 190 25.05 15.73 17.38
N THR A 191 25.08 15.68 16.06
CA THR A 191 24.17 16.42 15.17
C THR A 191 23.66 15.50 14.06
N VAL A 192 22.49 15.83 13.47
CA VAL A 192 21.95 15.11 12.32
C VAL A 192 22.95 15.12 11.16
N ALA A 193 23.63 16.23 10.91
CA ALA A 193 24.66 16.32 9.88
C ALA A 193 25.82 15.35 10.14
N ALA A 194 26.31 15.25 11.38
CA ALA A 194 27.37 14.33 11.76
C ALA A 194 26.94 12.85 11.59
N VAL A 195 25.69 12.52 11.93
CA VAL A 195 25.13 11.18 11.71
C VAL A 195 25.07 10.88 10.21
N LYS A 196 24.53 11.80 9.39
CA LYS A 196 24.48 11.65 7.93
C LYS A 196 25.88 11.41 7.33
N MET A 197 26.86 12.20 7.73
CA MET A 197 28.25 12.05 7.23
C MET A 197 28.86 10.70 7.54
N ARG A 198 28.51 10.10 8.69
CA ARG A 198 29.07 8.80 9.11
C ARG A 198 28.32 7.61 8.53
N THR A 199 26.99 7.71 8.46
CA THR A 199 26.13 6.58 8.10
C THR A 199 25.59 6.66 6.66
N ARG A 200 25.65 7.85 6.03
CA ARG A 200 25.00 8.17 4.77
C ARG A 200 23.45 8.18 4.84
N ALA A 201 22.84 8.09 6.02
CA ALA A 201 21.40 8.15 6.18
C ALA A 201 20.82 9.45 5.59
N GLY A 202 19.82 9.33 4.69
CA GLY A 202 19.18 10.47 4.04
C GLY A 202 20.09 11.24 3.08
N MET A 203 21.05 10.58 2.45
CA MET A 203 21.93 11.13 1.43
C MET A 203 21.70 10.49 0.05
N GLY A 204 20.68 9.62 -0.09
CA GLY A 204 20.26 9.00 -1.33
C GLY A 204 19.21 9.80 -2.07
#